data_3381f21fca40941b5e88be2e1c3018de
#
_entry.id   3381f21fca40941b5e88be2e1c3018de
#
_cell.length_a   1.000
_cell.length_b   1.000
_cell.length_c   1.000
_cell.angle_alpha   90.00
_cell.angle_beta   90.00
_cell.angle_gamma   90.00
#
_symmetry.space_group_name_H-M   'P 1'
#
loop_
_entity.id
_entity.type
_entity.pdbx_description
1 polymer ?
#
loop_
_entity_poly.entity_id
_entity_poly.type
_entity_poly.pdbx_seq_one_letter_code
_entity_poly.pdbx_strand_id
1 'polypeptide(L)'
;KARMLKTELFATGKKKISLPYINRRFGAEVTFDTLYYSMTEENLANNQLRLNGKARVSGLDIFHKALSPEVIHLDRGQLTYQMNIGNHTLELDSTTTVLFNKIQFHPYLRAEKKEAQWHFTAAIDKSWFPADDLFGSLPKGLFSNLEGIKTRGELAYHFLLDIDFAQLDSLRFKSELKEKDFRIMEY
;
A
#
# COMPACT_ATOMS: atom_id res chain seq x y z
N LYS A 1 11.04 31.68 3.48
CA LYS A 1 9.64 31.41 3.07
C LYS A 1 9.58 29.96 2.63
N ALA A 2 8.77 29.13 3.26
CA ALA A 2 8.50 27.78 2.79
C ALA A 2 7.87 27.87 1.39
N ARG A 3 8.44 27.15 0.43
CA ARG A 3 7.91 27.06 -0.92
C ARG A 3 7.03 25.80 -0.98
N MET A 4 5.76 25.99 -1.29
CA MET A 4 4.81 24.89 -1.47
C MET A 4 4.57 24.71 -2.97
N LEU A 5 4.75 23.50 -3.44
CA LEU A 5 4.39 23.08 -4.81
C LEU A 5 3.20 22.13 -4.73
N LYS A 6 2.27 22.27 -5.65
CA LYS A 6 1.12 21.37 -5.79
C LYS A 6 1.15 20.73 -7.17
N THR A 7 0.98 19.43 -7.21
CA THR A 7 0.85 18.64 -8.44
C THR A 7 -0.50 17.91 -8.41
N GLU A 8 -1.23 17.96 -9.51
CA GLU A 8 -2.47 17.21 -9.68
C GLU A 8 -2.47 16.51 -11.03
N LEU A 9 -2.95 15.29 -11.07
CA LEU A 9 -3.16 14.49 -12.26
C LEU A 9 -4.53 13.84 -12.16
N PHE A 10 -5.30 13.94 -13.22
CA PHE A 10 -6.55 13.23 -13.38
C PHE A 10 -6.59 12.57 -14.75
N ALA A 11 -6.85 11.28 -14.81
CA ALA A 11 -6.97 10.51 -16.02
C ALA A 11 -8.24 9.66 -15.96
N THR A 12 -9.08 9.80 -16.97
CA THR A 12 -10.28 8.98 -17.18
C THR A 12 -10.55 8.84 -18.66
N GLY A 13 -11.18 7.76 -19.09
CA GLY A 13 -11.46 7.51 -20.50
C GLY A 13 -12.71 6.66 -20.70
N LYS A 14 -13.24 6.65 -21.94
CA LYS A 14 -14.33 5.74 -22.35
C LYS A 14 -13.88 4.27 -22.40
N LYS A 15 -12.57 4.05 -22.49
CA LYS A 15 -11.91 2.72 -22.44
C LYS A 15 -10.82 2.79 -21.38
N LYS A 16 -10.43 1.63 -20.85
CA LYS A 16 -9.31 1.53 -19.91
C LYS A 16 -8.05 2.20 -20.47
N ILE A 17 -7.40 2.97 -19.63
CA ILE A 17 -6.14 3.63 -19.93
C ILE A 17 -5.00 2.67 -19.62
N SER A 18 -4.07 2.50 -20.55
CA SER A 18 -2.87 1.67 -20.36
C SER A 18 -1.65 2.50 -20.00
N LEU A 19 -0.71 1.88 -19.30
CA LEU A 19 0.58 2.46 -18.93
C LEU A 19 1.73 1.77 -19.70
N PRO A 20 1.98 2.11 -20.98
CA PRO A 20 2.96 1.40 -21.82
C PRO A 20 4.40 1.53 -21.30
N TYR A 21 4.72 2.56 -20.52
CA TYR A 21 6.03 2.68 -19.86
C TYR A 21 6.26 1.57 -18.84
N ILE A 22 5.25 1.25 -18.03
CA ILE A 22 5.32 0.17 -17.03
C ILE A 22 5.54 -1.17 -17.73
N ASN A 23 4.81 -1.43 -18.81
CA ASN A 23 4.99 -2.65 -19.61
C ASN A 23 6.42 -2.76 -20.14
N ARG A 24 6.94 -1.73 -20.79
CA ARG A 24 8.30 -1.73 -21.36
C ARG A 24 9.39 -1.87 -20.31
N ARG A 25 9.19 -1.29 -19.12
CA ARG A 25 10.24 -1.26 -18.07
C ARG A 25 10.23 -2.51 -17.20
N PHE A 26 9.04 -3.04 -16.89
CA PHE A 26 8.84 -4.07 -15.88
C PHE A 26 8.15 -5.34 -16.42
N GLY A 27 7.71 -5.36 -17.68
CA GLY A 27 6.96 -6.46 -18.25
C GLY A 27 5.55 -6.62 -17.70
N ALA A 28 5.04 -5.61 -16.98
CA ALA A 28 3.71 -5.62 -16.41
C ALA A 28 2.74 -4.84 -17.29
N GLU A 29 1.63 -5.45 -17.67
CA GLU A 29 0.52 -4.74 -18.30
C GLU A 29 -0.36 -4.14 -17.20
N VAL A 30 -0.51 -2.82 -17.24
CA VAL A 30 -1.31 -2.07 -16.26
C VAL A 30 -2.33 -1.24 -16.99
N THR A 31 -3.61 -1.45 -16.66
CA THR A 31 -4.72 -0.64 -17.16
C THR A 31 -5.66 -0.24 -16.04
N PHE A 32 -6.37 0.86 -16.20
CA PHE A 32 -7.33 1.36 -15.21
C PHE A 32 -8.45 2.17 -15.88
N ASP A 33 -9.57 2.34 -15.20
CA ASP A 33 -10.68 3.17 -15.66
C ASP A 33 -10.45 4.64 -15.29
N THR A 34 -10.07 4.90 -14.05
CA THR A 34 -9.85 6.25 -13.54
C THR A 34 -8.63 6.28 -12.62
N LEU A 35 -7.82 7.30 -12.76
CA LEU A 35 -6.72 7.61 -11.85
C LEU A 35 -6.80 9.09 -11.44
N TYR A 36 -6.81 9.34 -10.16
CA TYR A 36 -6.60 10.64 -9.57
C TYR A 36 -5.36 10.61 -8.70
N TYR A 37 -4.51 11.61 -8.82
CA TYR A 37 -3.36 11.81 -7.98
C TYR A 37 -3.21 13.29 -7.65
N SER A 38 -2.96 13.61 -6.39
CA SER A 38 -2.56 14.94 -5.96
C SER A 38 -1.44 14.85 -4.93
N MET A 39 -0.51 15.79 -5.00
CA MET A 39 0.59 15.88 -4.07
C MET A 39 0.89 17.34 -3.78
N THR A 40 1.19 17.65 -2.53
CA THR A 40 1.79 18.90 -2.11
C THR A 40 3.18 18.64 -1.56
N GLU A 41 4.12 19.44 -1.98
CA GLU A 41 5.50 19.44 -1.52
C GLU A 41 5.75 20.69 -0.69
N GLU A 42 6.28 20.52 0.51
CA GLU A 42 6.64 21.59 1.42
C GLU A 42 8.09 21.44 1.84
N ASN A 43 8.92 22.44 1.50
CA ASN A 43 10.29 22.50 1.98
C ASN A 43 10.31 23.05 3.39
N LEU A 44 10.75 22.24 4.33
CA LEU A 44 10.90 22.60 5.74
C LEU A 44 12.31 23.12 6.03
N ALA A 45 12.53 23.60 7.24
CA ALA A 45 13.88 23.95 7.71
C ALA A 45 14.81 22.71 7.73
N ASN A 46 16.12 22.94 7.75
CA ASN A 46 17.14 21.88 7.84
C ASN A 46 17.15 20.85 6.70
N ASN A 47 16.86 21.28 5.47
CA ASN A 47 16.81 20.41 4.28
C ASN A 47 15.83 19.24 4.43
N GLN A 48 14.77 19.44 5.14
CA GLN A 48 13.68 18.49 5.23
C GLN A 48 12.59 18.81 4.21
N LEU A 49 12.02 17.77 3.65
CA LEU A 49 10.92 17.83 2.69
C LEU A 49 9.72 17.06 3.24
N ARG A 50 8.56 17.67 3.19
CA ARG A 50 7.29 16.99 3.49
C ARG A 50 6.48 16.85 2.21
N LEU A 51 6.04 15.63 1.96
CA LEU A 51 5.12 15.29 0.87
C LEU A 51 3.79 14.84 1.47
N ASN A 52 2.70 15.49 1.07
CA ASN A 52 1.35 15.04 1.39
C ASN A 52 0.67 14.70 0.08
N GLY A 53 0.13 13.49 -0.03
CA GLY A 53 -0.45 13.06 -1.28
C GLY A 53 -1.70 12.21 -1.11
N LYS A 54 -2.48 12.18 -2.19
CA LYS A 54 -3.65 11.32 -2.37
C LYS A 54 -3.61 10.69 -3.74
N ALA A 55 -3.84 9.39 -3.79
CA ALA A 55 -4.05 8.65 -5.03
C ALA A 55 -5.35 7.88 -4.94
N ARG A 56 -6.11 7.81 -6.02
CA ARG A 56 -7.30 6.97 -6.15
C ARG A 56 -7.29 6.33 -7.51
N VAL A 57 -7.58 5.04 -7.55
CA VAL A 57 -7.68 4.29 -8.79
C VAL A 57 -8.95 3.45 -8.76
N SER A 58 -9.60 3.31 -9.90
CA SER A 58 -10.74 2.39 -10.09
C SER A 58 -10.51 1.50 -11.29
N GLY A 59 -11.00 0.26 -11.20
CA GLY A 59 -10.91 -0.72 -12.28
C GLY A 59 -9.47 -0.99 -12.69
N LEU A 60 -8.55 -1.13 -11.71
CA LEU A 60 -7.15 -1.41 -11.96
C LEU A 60 -6.97 -2.88 -12.33
N ASP A 61 -6.41 -3.12 -13.51
CA ASP A 61 -5.97 -4.44 -13.95
C ASP A 61 -4.45 -4.47 -14.03
N ILE A 62 -3.86 -5.50 -13.48
CA ILE A 62 -2.42 -5.76 -13.55
C ILE A 62 -2.21 -7.18 -14.06
N PHE A 63 -1.43 -7.34 -15.12
CA PHE A 63 -0.96 -8.62 -15.58
C PHE A 63 0.55 -8.67 -15.59
N HIS A 64 1.11 -9.64 -14.88
CA HIS A 64 2.53 -9.94 -14.89
C HIS A 64 2.74 -11.43 -14.59
N LYS A 65 3.38 -12.14 -15.51
CA LYS A 65 3.54 -13.62 -15.46
C LYS A 65 4.17 -14.16 -14.16
N ALA A 66 5.03 -13.37 -13.52
CA ALA A 66 5.66 -13.77 -12.25
C ALA A 66 4.75 -13.55 -11.02
N LEU A 67 3.65 -12.80 -11.15
CA LEU A 67 2.72 -12.55 -10.05
C LEU A 67 1.52 -13.50 -10.11
N SER A 68 0.92 -13.65 -11.28
CA SER A 68 -0.23 -14.51 -11.49
C SER A 68 -0.32 -14.94 -12.95
N PRO A 69 -0.85 -16.15 -13.25
CA PRO A 69 -1.22 -16.54 -14.60
C PRO A 69 -2.46 -15.78 -15.13
N GLU A 70 -3.22 -15.16 -14.24
CA GLU A 70 -4.44 -14.41 -14.54
C GLU A 70 -4.24 -12.90 -14.35
N VAL A 71 -5.15 -12.11 -14.91
CA VAL A 71 -5.20 -10.67 -14.67
C VAL A 71 -5.63 -10.42 -13.23
N ILE A 72 -4.82 -9.70 -12.47
CA ILE A 72 -5.14 -9.26 -11.11
C ILE A 72 -6.04 -8.02 -11.22
N HIS A 73 -7.26 -8.12 -10.70
CA HIS A 73 -8.24 -7.03 -10.75
C HIS A 73 -8.49 -6.43 -9.38
N LEU A 74 -8.43 -5.10 -9.30
CA LEU A 74 -8.76 -4.31 -8.12
C LEU A 74 -9.86 -3.29 -8.48
N ASP A 75 -11.04 -3.42 -7.87
CA ASP A 75 -12.15 -2.52 -8.13
C ASP A 75 -11.83 -1.08 -7.72
N ARG A 76 -11.25 -0.92 -6.52
CA ARG A 76 -10.94 0.38 -5.95
C ARG A 76 -9.69 0.35 -5.09
N GLY A 77 -8.75 1.24 -5.38
CA GLY A 77 -7.58 1.54 -4.55
C GLY A 77 -7.56 3.00 -4.14
N GLN A 78 -7.15 3.27 -2.91
CA GLN A 78 -6.90 4.63 -2.44
C GLN A 78 -5.69 4.65 -1.53
N LEU A 79 -4.85 5.67 -1.70
CA LEU A 79 -3.73 5.99 -0.85
C LEU A 79 -3.85 7.45 -0.41
N THR A 80 -3.74 7.70 0.88
CA THR A 80 -3.50 9.04 1.43
C THR A 80 -2.24 8.93 2.27
N TYR A 81 -1.24 9.75 1.99
CA TYR A 81 0.04 9.63 2.67
C TYR A 81 0.61 10.97 3.12
N GLN A 82 1.35 10.92 4.19
CA GLN A 82 2.28 11.94 4.61
C GLN A 82 3.67 11.31 4.72
N MET A 83 4.62 11.86 3.96
CA MET A 83 6.00 11.40 3.93
C MET A 83 6.92 12.54 4.30
N ASN A 84 7.82 12.28 5.24
CA ASN A 84 8.88 13.20 5.64
C ASN A 84 10.21 12.65 5.14
N ILE A 85 10.96 13.47 4.42
CA ILE A 85 12.26 13.13 3.84
C ILE A 85 13.29 14.08 4.44
N GLY A 86 14.29 13.54 5.10
CA GLY A 86 15.46 14.25 5.60
C GLY A 86 16.74 13.81 4.91
N ASN A 87 17.88 14.35 5.30
CA ASN A 87 19.17 13.99 4.70
C ASN A 87 19.50 12.49 4.83
N HIS A 88 19.08 11.89 5.94
CA HIS A 88 19.36 10.48 6.28
C HIS A 88 18.11 9.73 6.75
N THR A 89 16.94 10.29 6.55
CA THR A 89 15.67 9.71 7.01
C THR A 89 14.63 9.81 5.94
N LEU A 90 13.82 8.75 5.83
CA LEU A 90 12.57 8.71 5.11
C LEU A 90 11.54 8.11 6.04
N GLU A 91 10.43 8.79 6.23
CA GLU A 91 9.36 8.32 7.11
C GLU A 91 8.00 8.49 6.41
N LEU A 92 7.27 7.40 6.31
CA LEU A 92 5.87 7.38 5.95
C LEU A 92 5.08 7.36 7.26
N ASP A 93 4.38 8.44 7.53
CA ASP A 93 3.67 8.67 8.79
C ASP A 93 2.53 7.67 9.01
N SER A 94 2.26 7.32 10.26
CA SER A 94 1.17 6.41 10.65
C SER A 94 -0.24 6.95 10.36
N THR A 95 -0.39 8.22 9.98
CA THR A 95 -1.63 8.77 9.44
C THR A 95 -1.89 8.36 7.99
N THR A 96 -0.89 7.75 7.35
CA THR A 96 -1.03 7.17 6.01
C THR A 96 -2.13 6.13 6.00
N THR A 97 -2.97 6.20 4.99
CA THR A 97 -4.11 5.31 4.80
C THR A 97 -4.02 4.64 3.45
N VAL A 98 -4.09 3.33 3.44
CA VAL A 98 -4.19 2.50 2.23
C VAL A 98 -5.52 1.78 2.26
N LEU A 99 -6.33 1.95 1.22
CA LEU A 99 -7.62 1.27 1.03
C LEU A 99 -7.54 0.37 -0.19
N PHE A 100 -7.87 -0.91 -0.02
CA PHE A 100 -8.12 -1.88 -1.08
C PHE A 100 -9.56 -2.37 -0.99
N ASN A 101 -10.37 -2.05 -1.98
CA ASN A 101 -11.78 -2.40 -2.01
C ASN A 101 -12.51 -1.98 -0.72
N LYS A 102 -12.62 -2.85 0.26
CA LYS A 102 -13.29 -2.61 1.55
C LYS A 102 -12.32 -2.46 2.72
N ILE A 103 -11.11 -3.03 2.62
CA ILE A 103 -10.17 -3.06 3.74
C ILE A 103 -9.23 -1.86 3.73
N GLN A 104 -9.06 -1.25 4.90
CA GLN A 104 -8.19 -0.09 5.11
C GLN A 104 -7.10 -0.42 6.11
N PHE A 105 -5.87 0.02 5.82
CA PHE A 105 -4.69 -0.10 6.66
C PHE A 105 -4.07 1.27 6.93
N HIS A 106 -3.29 1.33 8.00
CA HIS A 106 -2.45 2.46 8.36
C HIS A 106 -1.00 1.98 8.47
N PRO A 107 -0.26 1.87 7.34
CA PRO A 107 1.12 1.44 7.38
C PRO A 107 2.01 2.56 7.91
N TYR A 108 2.98 2.18 8.73
CA TYR A 108 4.10 2.99 9.13
C TYR A 108 5.37 2.45 8.49
N LEU A 109 6.18 3.31 7.89
CA LEU A 109 7.49 2.96 7.35
C LEU A 109 8.51 4.01 7.77
N ARG A 110 9.68 3.58 8.23
CA ARG A 110 10.81 4.46 8.49
C ARG A 110 12.09 3.81 7.98
N ALA A 111 12.85 4.56 7.21
CA ALA A 111 14.22 4.23 6.86
C ALA A 111 15.13 5.32 7.39
N GLU A 112 16.15 4.96 8.12
CA GLU A 112 17.13 5.88 8.71
C GLU A 112 18.55 5.38 8.41
N LYS A 113 19.40 6.27 7.90
CA LYS A 113 20.80 5.96 7.69
C LYS A 113 21.58 6.35 8.94
N LYS A 114 22.13 5.36 9.63
CA LYS A 114 23.03 5.52 10.78
C LYS A 114 24.45 5.18 10.34
N GLU A 115 25.34 6.15 10.43
CA GLU A 115 26.70 6.04 9.90
C GLU A 115 26.70 5.70 8.40
N ALA A 116 27.09 4.48 8.01
CA ALA A 116 27.14 4.03 6.62
C ALA A 116 25.99 3.08 6.25
N GLN A 117 25.19 2.61 7.22
CA GLN A 117 24.19 1.57 7.03
C GLN A 117 22.76 2.09 7.24
N TRP A 118 21.80 1.39 6.65
CA TRP A 118 20.39 1.70 6.80
C TRP A 118 19.76 0.88 7.90
N HIS A 119 18.90 1.52 8.68
CA HIS A 119 17.94 0.90 9.57
C HIS A 119 16.54 1.09 9.00
N PHE A 120 15.79 0.02 8.88
CA PHE A 120 14.45 0.01 8.30
C PHE A 120 13.44 -0.55 9.29
N THR A 121 12.36 0.19 9.50
CA THR A 121 11.22 -0.23 10.32
C THR A 121 9.94 -0.17 9.49
N ALA A 122 9.15 -1.22 9.50
CA ALA A 122 7.82 -1.26 8.92
C ALA A 122 6.82 -1.84 9.93
N ALA A 123 5.66 -1.23 10.04
CA ALA A 123 4.61 -1.70 10.94
C ALA A 123 3.22 -1.51 10.33
N ILE A 124 2.33 -2.44 10.63
CA ILE A 124 0.89 -2.32 10.40
C ILE A 124 0.21 -2.80 11.68
N ASP A 125 -0.68 -2.00 12.22
CA ASP A 125 -1.54 -2.39 13.34
C ASP A 125 -2.99 -2.19 12.93
N LYS A 126 -3.69 -3.28 12.69
CA LYS A 126 -5.09 -3.30 12.31
C LYS A 126 -5.89 -3.92 13.44
N SER A 127 -6.63 -3.08 14.16
CA SER A 127 -7.59 -3.53 15.17
C SER A 127 -8.71 -4.37 14.55
N TRP A 128 -9.58 -4.94 15.37
CA TRP A 128 -10.66 -5.81 14.95
C TRP A 128 -11.50 -5.24 13.79
N PHE A 129 -11.69 -6.05 12.76
CA PHE A 129 -12.46 -5.72 11.57
C PHE A 129 -13.17 -6.97 11.04
N PRO A 130 -14.29 -6.83 10.32
CA PRO A 130 -15.00 -7.97 9.75
C PRO A 130 -14.11 -8.82 8.84
N ALA A 131 -14.09 -10.12 9.07
CA ALA A 131 -13.31 -11.04 8.24
C ALA A 131 -13.74 -10.99 6.76
N ASP A 132 -15.03 -10.77 6.49
CA ASP A 132 -15.58 -10.63 5.14
C ASP A 132 -15.01 -9.41 4.38
N ASP A 133 -14.59 -8.38 5.10
CA ASP A 133 -13.93 -7.23 4.48
C ASP A 133 -12.52 -7.60 3.94
N LEU A 134 -11.80 -8.50 4.61
CA LEU A 134 -10.53 -9.02 4.09
C LEU A 134 -10.74 -9.86 2.84
N PHE A 135 -11.55 -10.91 2.94
CA PHE A 135 -11.75 -11.83 1.83
C PHE A 135 -12.45 -11.18 0.64
N GLY A 136 -13.42 -10.30 0.90
CA GLY A 136 -14.07 -9.50 -0.14
C GLY A 136 -13.21 -8.36 -0.72
N SER A 137 -12.02 -8.13 -0.17
CA SER A 137 -11.06 -7.13 -0.68
C SER A 137 -9.90 -7.75 -1.44
N LEU A 138 -9.74 -9.07 -1.38
CA LEU A 138 -8.65 -9.74 -2.12
C LEU A 138 -8.80 -9.45 -3.62
N PRO A 139 -7.71 -9.02 -4.28
CA PRO A 139 -7.73 -8.81 -5.73
C PRO A 139 -8.04 -10.12 -6.46
N LYS A 140 -9.01 -10.07 -7.35
CA LYS A 140 -9.35 -11.21 -8.21
C LYS A 140 -8.14 -11.58 -9.08
N GLY A 141 -8.00 -12.86 -9.39
CA GLY A 141 -6.89 -13.36 -10.18
C GLY A 141 -5.56 -13.52 -9.43
N LEU A 142 -5.45 -12.98 -8.20
CA LEU A 142 -4.26 -13.19 -7.35
C LEU A 142 -4.46 -14.36 -6.36
N PHE A 143 -5.67 -14.50 -5.86
CA PHE A 143 -6.06 -15.52 -4.88
C PHE A 143 -7.30 -16.27 -5.37
N SER A 144 -7.22 -16.86 -6.58
CA SER A 144 -8.36 -17.51 -7.22
C SER A 144 -9.02 -18.61 -6.36
N ASN A 145 -8.23 -19.29 -5.53
CA ASN A 145 -8.75 -20.28 -4.58
C ASN A 145 -9.56 -19.69 -3.42
N LEU A 146 -9.54 -18.37 -3.24
CA LEU A 146 -10.24 -17.67 -2.17
C LEU A 146 -11.37 -16.77 -2.72
N GLU A 147 -11.57 -16.77 -4.03
CA GLU A 147 -12.62 -15.98 -4.65
C GLU A 147 -14.01 -16.50 -4.26
N GLY A 148 -14.89 -15.60 -3.89
CA GLY A 148 -16.26 -15.93 -3.51
C GLY A 148 -16.44 -16.49 -2.11
N ILE A 149 -15.37 -16.70 -1.36
CA ILE A 149 -15.46 -17.11 0.05
C ILE A 149 -16.27 -16.06 0.83
N LYS A 150 -17.29 -16.53 1.54
CA LYS A 150 -18.02 -15.74 2.53
C LYS A 150 -17.60 -16.14 3.93
N THR A 151 -17.29 -15.17 4.73
CA THR A 151 -16.80 -15.39 6.09
C THR A 151 -17.63 -14.61 7.09
N ARG A 152 -17.58 -15.05 8.36
CA ARG A 152 -18.16 -14.36 9.51
C ARG A 152 -17.10 -14.26 10.61
N GLY A 153 -17.30 -13.30 11.51
CA GLY A 153 -16.39 -13.04 12.62
C GLY A 153 -15.47 -11.87 12.34
N GLU A 154 -14.53 -11.66 13.23
CA GLU A 154 -13.61 -10.54 13.20
C GLU A 154 -12.17 -11.03 13.16
N LEU A 155 -11.31 -10.25 12.52
CA LEU A 155 -9.87 -10.44 12.47
C LEU A 155 -9.17 -9.20 13.02
N ALA A 156 -7.99 -9.39 13.61
CA ALA A 156 -7.06 -8.29 13.89
C ALA A 156 -5.67 -8.69 13.42
N TYR A 157 -4.93 -7.76 12.88
CA TYR A 157 -3.62 -8.03 12.29
C TYR A 157 -2.56 -7.09 12.84
N HIS A 158 -1.46 -7.65 13.27
CA HIS A 158 -0.27 -6.93 13.69
C HIS A 158 0.93 -7.40 12.90
N PHE A 159 1.66 -6.46 12.30
CA PHE A 159 2.90 -6.71 11.58
C PHE A 159 3.98 -5.75 12.08
N LEU A 160 5.16 -6.28 12.33
CA LEU A 160 6.37 -5.51 12.62
C LEU A 160 7.55 -6.14 11.89
N LEU A 161 8.29 -5.32 11.18
CA LEU A 161 9.58 -5.63 10.61
C LEU A 161 10.55 -4.53 11.05
N ASP A 162 11.68 -4.92 11.62
CA ASP A 162 12.74 -4.00 12.05
C ASP A 162 14.08 -4.62 11.69
N ILE A 163 14.81 -3.97 10.78
CA ILE A 163 16.07 -4.47 10.23
C ILE A 163 17.13 -3.40 10.38
N ASP A 164 18.18 -3.71 11.11
CA ASP A 164 19.42 -2.94 11.13
C ASP A 164 20.44 -3.64 10.22
N PHE A 165 20.78 -3.03 9.09
CA PHE A 165 21.74 -3.61 8.14
C PHE A 165 23.19 -3.58 8.68
N ALA A 166 23.47 -2.85 9.77
CA ALA A 166 24.73 -2.92 10.48
C ALA A 166 24.79 -4.15 11.43
N GLN A 167 23.64 -4.65 11.86
CA GLN A 167 23.51 -5.71 12.85
C GLN A 167 22.35 -6.66 12.47
N LEU A 168 22.56 -7.45 11.43
CA LEU A 168 21.50 -8.36 10.90
C LEU A 168 20.99 -9.36 11.94
N ASP A 169 21.81 -9.71 12.96
CA ASP A 169 21.39 -10.57 14.07
C ASP A 169 20.34 -9.92 14.97
N SER A 170 20.15 -8.59 14.86
CA SER A 170 19.12 -7.84 15.59
C SER A 170 17.78 -7.77 14.87
N LEU A 171 17.61 -8.47 13.73
CA LEU A 171 16.36 -8.54 12.98
C LEU A 171 15.19 -8.92 13.90
N ARG A 172 14.17 -8.09 13.90
CA ARG A 172 12.88 -8.36 14.52
C ARG A 172 11.80 -8.48 13.46
N PHE A 173 11.17 -9.61 13.44
CA PHE A 173 10.02 -9.86 12.59
C PHE A 173 8.87 -10.43 13.44
N LYS A 174 7.71 -9.81 13.33
CA LYS A 174 6.48 -10.30 13.93
C LYS A 174 5.34 -10.17 12.94
N SER A 175 4.60 -11.25 12.75
CA SER A 175 3.34 -11.24 12.01
C SER A 175 2.33 -12.05 12.82
N GLU A 176 1.27 -11.42 13.27
CA GLU A 176 0.26 -12.00 14.14
C GLU A 176 -1.12 -11.71 13.59
N LEU A 177 -1.88 -12.75 13.30
CA LEU A 177 -3.29 -12.69 12.97
C LEU A 177 -4.10 -13.24 14.13
N LYS A 178 -5.01 -12.45 14.67
CA LYS A 178 -5.97 -12.87 15.69
C LYS A 178 -7.33 -13.01 15.08
N GLU A 179 -8.09 -13.96 15.56
CA GLU A 179 -9.46 -14.24 15.14
C GLU A 179 -10.43 -14.19 16.32
N LYS A 180 -11.68 -13.82 16.03
CA LYS A 180 -12.77 -13.89 16.98
C LYS A 180 -14.02 -14.33 16.25
N ASP A 181 -14.60 -15.45 16.67
CA ASP A 181 -15.81 -16.07 16.08
C ASP A 181 -15.69 -16.31 14.57
N PHE A 182 -14.48 -16.54 14.07
CA PHE A 182 -14.23 -16.74 12.63
C PHE A 182 -14.84 -18.05 12.14
N ARG A 183 -15.57 -17.95 11.03
CA ARG A 183 -16.18 -19.10 10.32
C ARG A 183 -16.22 -18.85 8.83
N ILE A 184 -15.94 -19.89 8.06
CA ILE A 184 -16.21 -19.91 6.62
C ILE A 184 -17.66 -20.37 6.46
N MET A 185 -18.49 -19.53 5.80
CA MET A 185 -19.92 -19.77 5.63
C MET A 185 -20.21 -20.41 4.27
N GLU A 186 -19.44 -20.06 3.25
CA GLU A 186 -19.59 -20.52 1.87
C GLU A 186 -18.21 -20.56 1.21
N TYR A 187 -17.93 -21.63 0.50
CA TYR A 187 -16.66 -21.86 -0.21
C TYR A 187 -16.94 -22.28 -1.65
#